data_6c5ed8c72a06846a7d5bd4ceda08ffe1
#
_entry.id   6c5ed8c72a06846a7d5bd4ceda08ffe1
#
_cell.length_a   1.000
_cell.length_b   1.000
_cell.length_c   1.000
_cell.angle_alpha   90.00
_cell.angle_beta   90.00
_cell.angle_gamma   90.00
#
_symmetry.space_group_name_H-M   'P 1'
#
loop_
_entity.id
_entity.type
_entity.pdbx_description
1 polymer ?
#
loop_
_entity_poly.entity_id
_entity_poly.type
_entity_poly.pdbx_seq_one_letter_code
_entity_poly.pdbx_strand_id
1 'polypeptide(L)'
;MSYRTILVPVGQPDNAASAIGAAFLIARRFCGHVHGLHVLPDLAQPVTHALIATRMTTEEASSDFRRFGATAEREVQRQAVEVKRLFDAGAAQVGARELDRAGGGAPDRPSASWQSITGFESEIVGRLGRIFDLTVIAQRGPRGASHDTVEAALVETGRPLLFVPPEPPASVGEAVLLAWNASPQAARAVAAALPFLTHAARVVVMAVGNGPEPEPSADQLARSLAWHGVAAEARHVEQGSGRVRDILLAQAKELRVDLLVIGAYSHSRMRQIVFGGVTEHMLDHAHLPVLMTR
;
A
#
# COMPACT_ATOMS: atom_id res chain seq x y z
N MET A 1 -17.55 -7.69 -5.30
CA MET A 1 -16.13 -7.58 -5.73
C MET A 1 -15.28 -8.17 -4.63
N SER A 2 -14.11 -8.74 -4.93
CA SER A 2 -13.16 -9.22 -3.93
C SER A 2 -11.74 -8.93 -4.44
N TYR A 3 -10.76 -8.87 -3.56
CA TYR A 3 -9.35 -8.69 -3.92
C TYR A 3 -8.76 -10.00 -4.40
N ARG A 4 -8.87 -10.25 -5.72
CA ARG A 4 -8.39 -11.48 -6.36
C ARG A 4 -6.95 -11.40 -6.84
N THR A 5 -6.48 -10.20 -7.16
CA THR A 5 -5.11 -9.96 -7.63
C THR A 5 -4.47 -8.84 -6.81
N ILE A 6 -3.35 -9.15 -6.17
CA ILE A 6 -2.65 -8.27 -5.22
C ILE A 6 -1.21 -8.09 -5.69
N LEU A 7 -0.82 -6.85 -5.98
CA LEU A 7 0.57 -6.49 -6.29
C LEU A 7 1.30 -6.11 -5.01
N VAL A 8 2.48 -6.69 -4.81
CA VAL A 8 3.35 -6.35 -3.67
C VAL A 8 4.72 -5.95 -4.21
N PRO A 9 4.97 -4.66 -4.42
CA PRO A 9 6.31 -4.15 -4.68
C PRO A 9 7.17 -4.32 -3.43
N VAL A 10 8.34 -4.93 -3.59
CA VAL A 10 9.28 -5.18 -2.50
C VAL A 10 10.67 -4.78 -2.93
N GLY A 11 11.13 -3.65 -2.45
CA GLY A 11 12.46 -3.11 -2.78
C GLY A 11 13.54 -3.65 -1.84
N GLN A 12 13.30 -3.63 -0.53
CA GLN A 12 14.31 -3.96 0.47
C GLN A 12 13.78 -4.90 1.56
N PRO A 13 14.64 -5.74 2.17
CA PRO A 13 14.23 -6.74 3.17
C PRO A 13 13.57 -6.14 4.42
N ASP A 14 14.04 -4.99 4.88
CA ASP A 14 13.68 -4.41 6.19
C ASP A 14 12.16 -4.20 6.37
N ASN A 15 11.44 -3.86 5.30
CA ASN A 15 9.99 -3.63 5.34
C ASN A 15 9.20 -4.66 4.52
N ALA A 16 9.87 -5.55 3.80
CA ALA A 16 9.24 -6.54 2.94
C ALA A 16 8.28 -7.45 3.70
N ALA A 17 8.69 -7.89 4.89
CA ALA A 17 7.91 -8.83 5.72
C ALA A 17 6.50 -8.31 6.04
N SER A 18 6.35 -7.01 6.32
CA SER A 18 5.05 -6.41 6.63
C SER A 18 4.11 -6.39 5.43
N ALA A 19 4.59 -5.89 4.27
CA ALA A 19 3.78 -5.87 3.05
C ALA A 19 3.42 -7.27 2.57
N ILE A 20 4.38 -8.19 2.58
CA ILE A 20 4.20 -9.59 2.22
C ILE A 20 3.18 -10.26 3.14
N GLY A 21 3.34 -10.10 4.46
CA GLY A 21 2.44 -10.66 5.47
C GLY A 21 1.00 -10.16 5.28
N ALA A 22 0.81 -8.84 5.14
CA ALA A 22 -0.51 -8.25 4.91
C ALA A 22 -1.15 -8.76 3.60
N ALA A 23 -0.38 -8.83 2.51
CA ALA A 23 -0.89 -9.32 1.23
C ALA A 23 -1.34 -10.78 1.31
N PHE A 24 -0.58 -11.64 1.99
CA PHE A 24 -0.97 -13.04 2.17
C PHE A 24 -2.13 -13.24 3.15
N LEU A 25 -2.29 -12.39 4.17
CA LEU A 25 -3.50 -12.37 5.00
C LEU A 25 -4.74 -12.07 4.16
N ILE A 26 -4.66 -11.08 3.28
CA ILE A 26 -5.74 -10.72 2.36
C ILE A 26 -5.99 -11.83 1.34
N ALA A 27 -4.94 -12.37 0.75
CA ALA A 27 -5.06 -13.48 -0.21
C ALA A 27 -5.70 -14.72 0.42
N ARG A 28 -5.38 -15.06 1.68
CA ARG A 28 -6.01 -16.13 2.42
C ARG A 28 -7.51 -15.89 2.61
N ARG A 29 -7.90 -14.65 2.94
CA ARG A 29 -9.31 -14.28 3.17
C ARG A 29 -10.15 -14.35 1.90
N PHE A 30 -9.58 -13.93 0.76
CA PHE A 30 -10.31 -13.80 -0.50
C PHE A 30 -9.95 -14.85 -1.54
N CYS A 31 -9.14 -15.86 -1.22
CA CYS A 31 -8.58 -16.83 -2.18
C CYS A 31 -7.91 -16.09 -3.36
N GLY A 32 -7.11 -15.06 -3.03
CA GLY A 32 -6.46 -14.18 -4.01
C GLY A 32 -5.11 -14.70 -4.47
N HIS A 33 -4.59 -14.05 -5.50
CA HIS A 33 -3.25 -14.23 -6.04
C HIS A 33 -2.35 -13.07 -5.64
N VAL A 34 -1.20 -13.35 -5.02
CA VAL A 34 -0.18 -12.37 -4.66
C VAL A 34 0.93 -12.39 -5.69
N HIS A 35 1.13 -11.27 -6.37
CA HIS A 35 2.25 -11.07 -7.27
C HIS A 35 3.34 -10.25 -6.58
N GLY A 36 4.42 -10.91 -6.18
CA GLY A 36 5.62 -10.24 -5.66
C GLY A 36 6.42 -9.62 -6.79
N LEU A 37 6.67 -8.33 -6.70
CA LEU A 37 7.43 -7.57 -7.68
C LEU A 37 8.69 -7.01 -7.02
N HIS A 38 9.86 -7.47 -7.47
CA HIS A 38 11.15 -6.90 -7.05
C HIS A 38 11.77 -6.12 -8.19
N VAL A 39 11.91 -4.81 -8.00
CA VAL A 39 12.51 -3.94 -9.00
C VAL A 39 13.98 -3.71 -8.65
N LEU A 40 14.85 -4.21 -9.51
CA LEU A 40 16.30 -4.04 -9.41
C LEU A 40 16.71 -2.67 -9.97
N PRO A 41 17.56 -1.91 -9.28
CA PRO A 41 18.07 -0.66 -9.81
C PRO A 41 18.93 -0.92 -11.06
N ASP A 42 18.80 -0.05 -12.06
CA ASP A 42 19.69 -0.05 -13.21
C ASP A 42 21.03 0.60 -12.80
N LEU A 43 22.01 -0.24 -12.45
CA LEU A 43 23.32 0.21 -11.99
C LEU A 43 24.19 0.78 -13.12
N ALA A 44 23.81 0.62 -14.39
CA ALA A 44 24.57 1.14 -15.52
C ALA A 44 24.42 2.66 -15.67
N GLN A 45 23.28 3.21 -15.32
CA GLN A 45 23.00 4.65 -15.49
C GLN A 45 23.82 5.56 -14.54
N PRO A 46 23.90 5.31 -13.21
CA PRO A 46 24.72 6.14 -12.31
C PRO A 46 26.20 6.14 -12.69
N VAL A 47 26.73 5.00 -13.14
CA VAL A 47 28.13 4.86 -13.59
C VAL A 47 28.38 5.72 -14.83
N THR A 48 27.48 5.68 -15.81
CA THR A 48 27.58 6.47 -17.02
C THR A 48 27.51 7.98 -16.73
N HIS A 49 26.59 8.41 -15.87
CA HIS A 49 26.46 9.81 -15.45
C HIS A 49 27.69 10.31 -14.66
N ALA A 50 28.25 9.48 -13.78
CA ALA A 50 29.44 9.82 -13.00
C ALA A 50 30.70 9.95 -13.90
N LEU A 51 30.86 9.08 -14.89
CA LEU A 51 31.95 9.16 -15.89
C LEU A 51 31.85 10.42 -16.73
N ILE A 52 30.66 10.82 -17.13
CA ILE A 52 30.43 12.06 -17.91
C ILE A 52 30.71 13.31 -17.03
N ALA A 53 30.30 13.30 -15.76
CA ALA A 53 30.41 14.45 -14.87
C ALA A 53 31.86 14.70 -14.39
N THR A 54 32.68 13.66 -14.22
CA THR A 54 34.02 13.78 -13.64
C THR A 54 35.13 14.03 -14.64
N ARG A 55 34.89 13.97 -15.94
CA ARG A 55 35.92 14.10 -17.00
C ARG A 55 37.17 13.24 -16.74
N MET A 56 37.09 12.20 -15.97
CA MET A 56 38.21 11.30 -15.65
C MET A 56 38.60 10.48 -16.86
N THR A 57 39.91 10.31 -17.07
CA THR A 57 40.43 9.42 -18.11
C THR A 57 40.09 7.97 -17.80
N THR A 58 39.81 7.20 -18.84
CA THR A 58 39.16 5.88 -18.82
C THR A 58 39.89 4.80 -18.02
N GLU A 59 41.15 4.96 -17.68
CA GLU A 59 41.97 3.89 -17.04
C GLU A 59 41.96 3.97 -15.51
N GLU A 60 42.10 5.11 -14.89
CA GLU A 60 42.07 5.29 -13.42
C GLU A 60 40.70 5.17 -12.82
N ALA A 61 39.69 5.74 -13.50
CA ALA A 61 38.29 5.58 -13.13
C ALA A 61 37.81 4.12 -13.21
N SER A 62 38.41 3.32 -14.10
CA SER A 62 37.91 1.97 -14.42
C SER A 62 38.17 0.91 -13.34
N SER A 63 39.15 1.05 -12.46
CA SER A 63 39.41 0.05 -11.42
C SER A 63 38.56 0.24 -10.18
N ASP A 64 38.40 1.48 -9.71
CA ASP A 64 37.60 1.80 -8.52
C ASP A 64 36.11 1.73 -8.83
N PHE A 65 35.68 2.19 -10.02
CA PHE A 65 34.31 2.04 -10.50
C PHE A 65 33.92 0.57 -10.70
N ARG A 66 34.82 -0.28 -11.22
CA ARG A 66 34.56 -1.72 -11.33
C ARG A 66 34.44 -2.40 -9.96
N ARG A 67 35.27 -2.02 -8.99
CA ARG A 67 35.18 -2.50 -7.61
C ARG A 67 33.91 -2.05 -6.93
N PHE A 68 33.53 -0.78 -7.08
CA PHE A 68 32.31 -0.23 -6.53
C PHE A 68 31.08 -0.88 -7.18
N GLY A 69 31.07 -1.01 -8.51
CA GLY A 69 30.01 -1.69 -9.26
C GLY A 69 29.82 -3.14 -8.83
N ALA A 70 30.92 -3.91 -8.75
CA ALA A 70 30.85 -5.30 -8.31
C ALA A 70 30.39 -5.47 -6.86
N THR A 71 30.70 -4.51 -5.97
CA THR A 71 30.20 -4.53 -4.59
C THR A 71 28.71 -4.18 -4.53
N ALA A 72 28.27 -3.18 -5.28
CA ALA A 72 26.88 -2.80 -5.39
C ALA A 72 26.01 -3.92 -5.99
N GLU A 73 26.50 -4.58 -7.05
CA GLU A 73 25.84 -5.74 -7.67
C GLU A 73 25.66 -6.89 -6.67
N ARG A 74 26.71 -7.21 -5.91
CA ARG A 74 26.62 -8.27 -4.88
C ARG A 74 25.61 -7.93 -3.79
N GLU A 75 25.56 -6.68 -3.37
CA GLU A 75 24.60 -6.23 -2.34
C GLU A 75 23.17 -6.28 -2.89
N VAL A 76 22.93 -5.79 -4.10
CA VAL A 76 21.62 -5.89 -4.77
C VAL A 76 21.20 -7.36 -4.91
N GLN A 77 22.10 -8.23 -5.34
CA GLN A 77 21.80 -9.65 -5.47
C GLN A 77 21.51 -10.31 -4.11
N ARG A 78 22.25 -9.97 -3.07
CA ARG A 78 22.01 -10.47 -1.72
C ARG A 78 20.63 -10.04 -1.21
N GLN A 79 20.25 -8.78 -1.42
CA GLN A 79 18.93 -8.26 -1.05
C GLN A 79 17.82 -8.94 -1.85
N ALA A 80 18.01 -9.16 -3.14
CA ALA A 80 17.05 -9.86 -3.99
C ALA A 80 16.77 -11.29 -3.49
N VAL A 81 17.81 -12.03 -3.12
CA VAL A 81 17.66 -13.38 -2.55
C VAL A 81 16.90 -13.35 -1.22
N GLU A 82 17.23 -12.40 -0.35
CA GLU A 82 16.58 -12.30 0.96
C GLU A 82 15.12 -11.91 0.84
N VAL A 83 14.76 -10.94 -0.02
CA VAL A 83 13.39 -10.53 -0.27
C VAL A 83 12.57 -11.69 -0.86
N LYS A 84 13.13 -12.43 -1.82
CA LYS A 84 12.48 -13.63 -2.37
C LYS A 84 12.24 -14.68 -1.29
N ARG A 85 13.22 -14.92 -0.41
CA ARG A 85 13.07 -15.85 0.72
C ARG A 85 11.93 -15.44 1.66
N LEU A 86 11.80 -14.14 1.97
CA LEU A 86 10.70 -13.61 2.78
C LEU A 86 9.35 -13.83 2.09
N PHE A 87 9.29 -13.60 0.78
CA PHE A 87 8.08 -13.82 0.00
C PHE A 87 7.66 -15.31 0.02
N ASP A 88 8.59 -16.21 -0.23
CA ASP A 88 8.34 -17.65 -0.22
C ASP A 88 7.90 -18.16 1.16
N ALA A 89 8.50 -17.62 2.23
CA ALA A 89 8.08 -17.92 3.59
C ALA A 89 6.64 -17.44 3.87
N GLY A 90 6.27 -16.24 3.43
CA GLY A 90 4.90 -15.73 3.52
C GLY A 90 3.89 -16.57 2.74
N ALA A 91 4.26 -16.99 1.53
CA ALA A 91 3.44 -17.86 0.70
C ALA A 91 3.21 -19.23 1.37
N ALA A 92 4.28 -19.83 1.90
CA ALA A 92 4.21 -21.12 2.60
C ALA A 92 3.36 -21.05 3.87
N GLN A 93 3.42 -19.93 4.62
CA GLN A 93 2.66 -19.75 5.85
C GLN A 93 1.13 -19.81 5.65
N VAL A 94 0.64 -19.40 4.47
CA VAL A 94 -0.80 -19.48 4.12
C VAL A 94 -1.12 -20.64 3.19
N GLY A 95 -0.16 -21.49 2.85
CA GLY A 95 -0.34 -22.61 1.91
C GLY A 95 -0.64 -22.15 0.48
N ALA A 96 -0.09 -21.01 0.06
CA ALA A 96 -0.28 -20.50 -1.29
C ALA A 96 0.40 -21.39 -2.33
N ARG A 97 -0.28 -21.60 -3.46
CA ARG A 97 0.31 -22.32 -4.62
C ARG A 97 1.15 -21.36 -5.44
N GLU A 98 2.31 -21.79 -5.88
CA GLU A 98 3.08 -21.08 -6.90
C GLU A 98 2.41 -21.29 -8.25
N LEU A 99 1.99 -20.18 -8.89
CA LEU A 99 1.30 -20.19 -10.18
C LEU A 99 1.71 -18.97 -11.01
N ASP A 100 2.24 -19.19 -12.19
CA ASP A 100 2.55 -18.12 -13.14
C ASP A 100 1.34 -17.66 -13.95
N ARG A 101 0.27 -18.49 -14.00
CA ARG A 101 -0.96 -18.22 -14.76
C ARG A 101 -2.18 -18.71 -14.00
N ALA A 102 -3.26 -17.93 -14.11
CA ALA A 102 -4.55 -18.38 -13.62
C ALA A 102 -5.03 -19.61 -14.41
N GLY A 103 -5.49 -20.62 -13.68
CA GLY A 103 -6.29 -21.71 -14.26
C GLY A 103 -7.69 -21.20 -14.61
N GLY A 104 -8.45 -21.94 -15.44
CA GLY A 104 -9.84 -21.58 -15.71
C GLY A 104 -10.70 -21.71 -14.44
N GLY A 105 -11.38 -20.64 -14.04
CA GLY A 105 -12.26 -20.57 -12.89
C GLY A 105 -11.75 -19.73 -11.73
N ALA A 106 -12.61 -19.45 -10.74
CA ALA A 106 -12.24 -18.72 -9.54
C ALA A 106 -11.33 -19.59 -8.66
N PRO A 107 -10.19 -19.05 -8.16
CA PRO A 107 -9.31 -19.81 -7.29
C PRO A 107 -10.01 -20.16 -5.97
N ASP A 108 -9.79 -21.40 -5.50
CA ASP A 108 -10.31 -21.96 -4.26
C ASP A 108 -9.38 -21.75 -3.05
N ARG A 109 -8.16 -21.33 -3.33
CA ARG A 109 -7.11 -21.10 -2.33
C ARG A 109 -6.15 -19.98 -2.79
N PRO A 110 -5.36 -19.42 -1.87
CA PRO A 110 -4.36 -18.42 -2.23
C PRO A 110 -3.32 -18.99 -3.19
N SER A 111 -2.80 -18.11 -4.04
CA SER A 111 -1.69 -18.43 -4.95
C SER A 111 -0.69 -17.27 -5.01
N ALA A 112 0.50 -17.55 -5.50
CA ALA A 112 1.57 -16.57 -5.56
C ALA A 112 2.38 -16.71 -6.85
N SER A 113 2.92 -15.60 -7.34
CA SER A 113 3.95 -15.54 -8.37
C SER A 113 4.99 -14.49 -8.01
N TRP A 114 6.18 -14.61 -8.60
CA TRP A 114 7.29 -13.70 -8.35
C TRP A 114 7.90 -13.20 -9.64
N GLN A 115 8.17 -11.90 -9.70
CA GLN A 115 8.87 -11.28 -10.81
C GLN A 115 9.97 -10.37 -10.30
N SER A 116 11.16 -10.49 -10.91
CA SER A 116 12.23 -9.49 -10.79
C SER A 116 12.42 -8.80 -12.13
N ILE A 117 12.49 -7.47 -12.11
CA ILE A 117 12.63 -6.63 -13.31
C ILE A 117 13.57 -5.48 -13.00
N THR A 118 14.40 -5.07 -13.96
CA THR A 118 15.29 -3.92 -13.81
C THR A 118 14.60 -2.65 -14.31
N GLY A 119 14.71 -1.54 -13.57
CA GLY A 119 14.16 -0.25 -13.97
C GLY A 119 13.82 0.68 -12.82
N PHE A 120 12.93 1.63 -13.08
CA PHE A 120 12.41 2.55 -12.08
C PHE A 120 11.15 1.97 -11.42
N GLU A 121 11.20 1.76 -10.11
CA GLU A 121 10.13 1.10 -9.36
C GLU A 121 8.79 1.85 -9.51
N SER A 122 8.78 3.18 -9.40
CA SER A 122 7.57 4.00 -9.55
C SER A 122 6.90 3.82 -10.90
N GLU A 123 7.65 3.83 -12.00
CA GLU A 123 7.10 3.64 -13.34
C GLU A 123 6.51 2.23 -13.53
N ILE A 124 7.22 1.22 -13.02
CA ILE A 124 6.79 -0.17 -13.16
C ILE A 124 5.55 -0.42 -12.31
N VAL A 125 5.52 0.04 -11.07
CA VAL A 125 4.38 -0.06 -10.16
C VAL A 125 3.17 0.69 -10.71
N GLY A 126 3.35 1.93 -11.21
CA GLY A 126 2.28 2.73 -11.80
C GLY A 126 1.63 2.04 -13.02
N ARG A 127 2.41 1.32 -13.83
CA ARG A 127 1.90 0.58 -14.99
C ARG A 127 1.29 -0.77 -14.62
N LEU A 128 2.01 -1.60 -13.88
CA LEU A 128 1.54 -2.95 -13.52
C LEU A 128 0.34 -2.90 -12.58
N GLY A 129 0.31 -1.97 -11.62
CA GLY A 129 -0.77 -1.86 -10.67
C GLY A 129 -2.16 -1.68 -11.29
N ARG A 130 -2.23 -1.21 -12.56
CA ARG A 130 -3.51 -1.04 -13.29
C ARG A 130 -4.28 -2.33 -13.49
N ILE A 131 -3.61 -3.47 -13.56
CA ILE A 131 -4.23 -4.78 -13.78
C ILE A 131 -4.44 -5.59 -12.50
N PHE A 132 -4.08 -5.02 -11.34
CA PHE A 132 -4.31 -5.62 -10.03
C PHE A 132 -5.49 -4.96 -9.32
N ASP A 133 -6.16 -5.69 -8.42
CA ASP A 133 -7.26 -5.15 -7.63
C ASP A 133 -6.77 -4.29 -6.47
N LEU A 134 -5.56 -4.58 -5.97
CA LEU A 134 -4.96 -3.92 -4.82
C LEU A 134 -3.44 -3.89 -4.96
N THR A 135 -2.82 -2.77 -4.62
CA THR A 135 -1.37 -2.71 -4.39
C THR A 135 -1.12 -2.62 -2.88
N VAL A 136 -0.17 -3.40 -2.36
CA VAL A 136 0.20 -3.40 -0.94
C VAL A 136 1.64 -2.91 -0.79
N ILE A 137 1.85 -1.81 -0.08
CA ILE A 137 3.17 -1.20 0.13
C ILE A 137 3.41 -1.01 1.62
N ALA A 138 4.62 -1.36 2.08
CA ALA A 138 5.03 -1.09 3.46
C ALA A 138 5.37 0.39 3.69
N GLN A 139 5.08 0.85 4.90
CA GLN A 139 5.43 2.19 5.38
C GLN A 139 6.93 2.45 5.24
N ARG A 140 7.25 3.72 5.01
CA ARG A 140 8.62 4.18 4.96
C ARG A 140 9.34 3.89 6.28
N GLY A 141 10.40 3.10 6.18
CA GLY A 141 11.53 3.22 7.08
C GLY A 141 12.62 4.03 6.38
N PRO A 142 13.79 4.19 6.96
CA PRO A 142 14.93 4.85 6.30
C PRO A 142 15.30 4.25 4.93
N ARG A 143 14.75 3.08 4.61
CA ARG A 143 14.97 2.29 3.38
C ARG A 143 13.67 1.73 2.79
N GLY A 144 12.51 2.26 3.13
CA GLY A 144 11.20 1.81 2.60
C GLY A 144 10.95 2.28 1.17
N ALA A 145 9.74 1.99 0.65
CA ALA A 145 9.30 2.43 -0.67
C ALA A 145 9.52 3.94 -0.85
N SER A 146 10.02 4.33 -2.01
CA SER A 146 10.24 5.75 -2.30
C SER A 146 8.92 6.51 -2.31
N HIS A 147 8.98 7.80 -2.07
CA HIS A 147 7.82 8.70 -2.20
C HIS A 147 7.16 8.51 -3.58
N ASP A 148 7.99 8.45 -4.61
CA ASP A 148 7.54 8.32 -6.00
C ASP A 148 6.80 7.00 -6.26
N THR A 149 7.22 5.89 -5.62
CA THR A 149 6.54 4.59 -5.73
C THR A 149 5.16 4.62 -5.08
N VAL A 150 5.04 5.22 -3.88
CA VAL A 150 3.75 5.35 -3.18
C VAL A 150 2.82 6.26 -3.98
N GLU A 151 3.35 7.36 -4.51
CA GLU A 151 2.59 8.28 -5.34
C GLU A 151 2.10 7.61 -6.62
N ALA A 152 2.98 6.92 -7.34
CA ALA A 152 2.62 6.19 -8.55
C ALA A 152 1.54 5.13 -8.27
N ALA A 153 1.68 4.37 -7.17
CA ALA A 153 0.68 3.40 -6.75
C ALA A 153 -0.69 4.04 -6.48
N LEU A 154 -0.72 5.22 -5.86
CA LEU A 154 -1.97 5.90 -5.48
C LEU A 154 -2.60 6.68 -6.63
N VAL A 155 -1.79 7.26 -7.52
CA VAL A 155 -2.24 8.21 -8.56
C VAL A 155 -2.36 7.57 -9.93
N GLU A 156 -1.41 6.69 -10.31
CA GLU A 156 -1.29 6.23 -11.69
C GLU A 156 -1.94 4.87 -11.95
N THR A 157 -2.17 4.08 -10.89
CA THR A 157 -2.78 2.75 -11.05
C THR A 157 -4.28 2.82 -11.26
N GLY A 158 -4.97 3.85 -10.73
CA GLY A 158 -6.43 3.91 -10.66
C GLY A 158 -7.03 2.83 -9.74
N ARG A 159 -6.22 2.23 -8.87
CA ARG A 159 -6.58 1.14 -7.95
C ARG A 159 -6.32 1.54 -6.50
N PRO A 160 -6.97 0.90 -5.53
CA PRO A 160 -6.68 1.15 -4.13
C PRO A 160 -5.25 0.74 -3.76
N LEU A 161 -4.68 1.51 -2.84
CA LEU A 161 -3.41 1.22 -2.18
C LEU A 161 -3.69 0.84 -0.72
N LEU A 162 -3.18 -0.31 -0.28
CA LEU A 162 -3.05 -0.64 1.13
C LEU A 162 -1.63 -0.31 1.59
N PHE A 163 -1.54 0.66 2.46
CA PHE A 163 -0.29 1.06 3.10
C PHE A 163 -0.20 0.42 4.47
N VAL A 164 0.88 -0.31 4.76
CA VAL A 164 1.00 -1.09 5.98
C VAL A 164 2.16 -0.62 6.85
N PRO A 165 2.03 -0.64 8.20
CA PRO A 165 3.09 -0.24 9.12
C PRO A 165 4.29 -1.19 9.01
N PRO A 166 5.48 -0.82 9.57
CA PRO A 166 6.67 -1.66 9.53
C PRO A 166 6.49 -3.02 10.20
N GLU A 167 5.69 -3.06 11.25
CA GLU A 167 5.35 -4.31 11.93
C GLU A 167 4.25 -5.06 11.17
N PRO A 168 4.44 -6.35 10.87
CA PRO A 168 3.43 -7.15 10.19
C PRO A 168 2.11 -7.15 11.00
N PRO A 169 0.96 -6.80 10.39
CA PRO A 169 -0.31 -6.83 11.08
C PRO A 169 -0.75 -8.26 11.36
N ALA A 170 -1.41 -8.48 12.51
CA ALA A 170 -1.98 -9.77 12.86
C ALA A 170 -3.25 -10.10 12.06
N SER A 171 -4.00 -9.06 11.68
CA SER A 171 -5.21 -9.13 10.87
C SER A 171 -5.36 -7.87 10.01
N VAL A 172 -6.22 -7.92 9.00
CA VAL A 172 -6.56 -6.78 8.14
C VAL A 172 -8.06 -6.83 7.83
N GLY A 173 -8.79 -5.82 8.34
CA GLY A 173 -10.20 -5.63 8.04
C GLY A 173 -11.17 -6.47 8.87
N GLU A 174 -10.79 -6.94 10.05
CA GLU A 174 -11.71 -7.50 11.05
C GLU A 174 -12.50 -6.40 11.76
N ALA A 175 -11.85 -5.28 12.09
CA ALA A 175 -12.46 -4.09 12.65
C ALA A 175 -12.03 -2.87 11.82
N VAL A 176 -12.97 -2.20 11.17
CA VAL A 176 -12.69 -1.17 10.17
C VAL A 176 -13.18 0.19 10.63
N LEU A 177 -12.33 1.21 10.50
CA LEU A 177 -12.69 2.62 10.64
C LEU A 177 -12.71 3.29 9.27
N LEU A 178 -13.88 3.79 8.86
CA LEU A 178 -14.07 4.60 7.66
C LEU A 178 -14.01 6.09 8.03
N ALA A 179 -13.00 6.81 7.58
CA ALA A 179 -12.97 8.27 7.70
C ALA A 179 -13.85 8.90 6.61
N TRP A 180 -14.92 9.58 7.03
CA TRP A 180 -15.92 10.12 6.13
C TRP A 180 -15.98 11.65 6.16
N ASN A 181 -15.85 12.27 5.01
CA ASN A 181 -15.95 13.71 4.81
C ASN A 181 -16.82 14.07 3.57
N ALA A 182 -17.66 13.15 3.11
CA ALA A 182 -18.53 13.26 1.93
C ALA A 182 -17.81 13.62 0.61
N SER A 183 -16.48 13.51 0.54
CA SER A 183 -15.75 13.77 -0.69
C SER A 183 -15.86 12.59 -1.68
N PRO A 184 -15.71 12.84 -2.99
CA PRO A 184 -15.65 11.78 -3.98
C PRO A 184 -14.52 10.76 -3.71
N GLN A 185 -13.41 11.18 -3.10
CA GLN A 185 -12.31 10.32 -2.71
C GLN A 185 -12.71 9.39 -1.57
N ALA A 186 -13.39 9.92 -0.54
CA ALA A 186 -13.93 9.09 0.54
C ALA A 186 -14.97 8.08 0.01
N ALA A 187 -15.84 8.50 -0.91
CA ALA A 187 -16.80 7.59 -1.54
C ALA A 187 -16.13 6.46 -2.32
N ARG A 188 -15.05 6.75 -3.08
CA ARG A 188 -14.25 5.73 -3.76
C ARG A 188 -13.55 4.79 -2.77
N ALA A 189 -13.03 5.34 -1.66
CA ALA A 189 -12.39 4.53 -0.63
C ALA A 189 -13.39 3.55 0.03
N VAL A 190 -14.61 4.01 0.32
CA VAL A 190 -15.69 3.14 0.81
C VAL A 190 -16.02 2.04 -0.19
N ALA A 191 -16.18 2.38 -1.47
CA ALA A 191 -16.46 1.39 -2.53
C ALA A 191 -15.33 0.36 -2.65
N ALA A 192 -14.07 0.79 -2.59
CA ALA A 192 -12.91 -0.10 -2.58
C ALA A 192 -12.88 -0.98 -1.32
N ALA A 193 -13.28 -0.46 -0.16
CA ALA A 193 -13.28 -1.20 1.10
C ALA A 193 -14.40 -2.25 1.21
N LEU A 194 -15.45 -2.22 0.38
CA LEU A 194 -16.60 -3.13 0.47
C LEU A 194 -16.22 -4.61 0.66
N PRO A 195 -15.20 -5.17 -0.01
CA PRO A 195 -14.79 -6.55 0.25
C PRO A 195 -14.40 -6.81 1.71
N PHE A 196 -13.73 -5.87 2.36
CA PHE A 196 -13.42 -5.98 3.78
C PHE A 196 -14.67 -5.79 4.64
N LEU A 197 -15.46 -4.73 4.34
CA LEU A 197 -16.61 -4.34 5.14
C LEU A 197 -17.66 -5.46 5.26
N THR A 198 -17.90 -6.20 4.17
CA THR A 198 -18.87 -7.31 4.15
C THR A 198 -18.43 -8.52 4.98
N HIS A 199 -17.19 -8.57 5.42
CA HIS A 199 -16.63 -9.64 6.24
C HIS A 199 -16.11 -9.16 7.60
N ALA A 200 -16.19 -7.84 7.85
CA ALA A 200 -15.73 -7.26 9.10
C ALA A 200 -16.67 -7.60 10.26
N ALA A 201 -16.10 -7.89 11.41
CA ALA A 201 -16.86 -8.07 12.64
C ALA A 201 -17.39 -6.73 13.19
N ARG A 202 -16.70 -5.63 12.84
CA ARG A 202 -17.07 -4.28 13.27
C ARG A 202 -16.71 -3.24 12.21
N VAL A 203 -17.64 -2.35 11.91
CA VAL A 203 -17.45 -1.20 11.02
C VAL A 203 -17.90 0.07 11.70
N VAL A 204 -17.02 1.08 11.73
CA VAL A 204 -17.31 2.42 12.24
C VAL A 204 -17.14 3.43 11.13
N VAL A 205 -18.16 4.21 10.84
CA VAL A 205 -18.12 5.38 9.94
C VAL A 205 -17.92 6.62 10.81
N MET A 206 -16.81 7.32 10.63
CA MET A 206 -16.47 8.46 11.46
C MET A 206 -16.33 9.75 10.65
N ALA A 207 -17.12 10.75 10.99
CA ALA A 207 -16.93 12.12 10.56
C ALA A 207 -16.21 12.92 11.65
N VAL A 208 -15.20 13.70 11.28
CA VAL A 208 -14.45 14.58 12.20
C VAL A 208 -14.55 16.01 11.71
N GLY A 209 -15.03 16.92 12.53
CA GLY A 209 -15.13 18.33 12.16
C GLY A 209 -15.72 19.21 13.26
N ASN A 210 -15.62 20.54 13.07
CA ASN A 210 -16.29 21.54 13.86
C ASN A 210 -17.49 22.08 13.07
N GLY A 211 -18.69 21.97 13.60
CA GLY A 211 -19.90 22.43 12.95
C GLY A 211 -20.79 21.31 12.40
N PRO A 212 -21.69 21.61 11.44
CA PRO A 212 -22.60 20.62 10.91
C PRO A 212 -21.86 19.48 10.20
N GLU A 213 -22.43 18.29 10.31
CA GLU A 213 -21.88 17.13 9.59
C GLU A 213 -21.86 17.36 8.07
N PRO A 214 -20.90 16.73 7.37
CA PRO A 214 -20.89 16.76 5.91
C PRO A 214 -22.16 16.09 5.34
N GLU A 215 -22.62 16.53 4.20
CA GLU A 215 -23.72 15.91 3.45
C GLU A 215 -23.18 15.15 2.23
N PRO A 216 -23.48 13.85 2.10
CA PRO A 216 -24.25 12.99 3.02
C PRO A 216 -23.51 12.70 4.32
N SER A 217 -24.26 12.57 5.44
CA SER A 217 -23.71 12.37 6.78
C SER A 217 -23.15 10.94 7.00
N ALA A 218 -22.43 10.74 8.10
CA ALA A 218 -21.94 9.41 8.51
C ALA A 218 -23.12 8.43 8.72
N ASP A 219 -24.23 8.89 9.29
CA ASP A 219 -25.45 8.10 9.45
C ASP A 219 -26.09 7.69 8.11
N GLN A 220 -26.12 8.60 7.14
CA GLN A 220 -26.64 8.28 5.81
C GLN A 220 -25.76 7.24 5.11
N LEU A 221 -24.43 7.34 5.25
CA LEU A 221 -23.51 6.32 4.74
C LEU A 221 -23.72 4.98 5.45
N ALA A 222 -23.83 4.95 6.78
CA ALA A 222 -24.08 3.72 7.53
C ALA A 222 -25.38 3.03 7.07
N ARG A 223 -26.45 3.79 6.88
CA ARG A 223 -27.69 3.25 6.31
C ARG A 223 -27.53 2.73 4.87
N SER A 224 -26.71 3.39 4.06
CA SER A 224 -26.42 2.91 2.70
C SER A 224 -25.61 1.60 2.72
N LEU A 225 -24.67 1.46 3.62
CA LEU A 225 -23.87 0.23 3.79
C LEU A 225 -24.72 -0.97 4.21
N ALA A 226 -25.84 -0.74 4.91
CA ALA A 226 -26.77 -1.82 5.28
C ALA A 226 -27.36 -2.54 4.06
N TRP A 227 -27.52 -1.88 2.91
CA TRP A 227 -27.93 -2.52 1.66
C TRP A 227 -26.89 -3.51 1.11
N HIS A 228 -25.66 -3.40 1.56
CA HIS A 228 -24.56 -4.35 1.26
C HIS A 228 -24.39 -5.41 2.35
N GLY A 229 -25.31 -5.47 3.33
CA GLY A 229 -25.20 -6.40 4.46
C GLY A 229 -24.19 -5.97 5.52
N VAL A 230 -23.75 -4.72 5.51
CA VAL A 230 -22.75 -4.19 6.46
C VAL A 230 -23.45 -3.44 7.57
N ALA A 231 -23.37 -3.94 8.80
CA ALA A 231 -23.80 -3.23 10.00
C ALA A 231 -22.69 -2.23 10.42
N ALA A 232 -22.93 -0.94 10.19
CA ALA A 232 -21.95 0.09 10.51
C ALA A 232 -22.48 1.03 11.60
N GLU A 233 -21.62 1.37 12.56
CA GLU A 233 -21.86 2.39 13.58
C GLU A 233 -21.42 3.75 13.04
N ALA A 234 -22.29 4.75 13.05
CA ALA A 234 -21.91 6.12 12.69
C ALA A 234 -21.44 6.89 13.95
N ARG A 235 -20.37 7.65 13.79
CA ARG A 235 -19.85 8.55 14.84
C ARG A 235 -19.48 9.90 14.28
N HIS A 236 -19.85 10.94 15.00
CA HIS A 236 -19.36 12.29 14.79
C HIS A 236 -18.38 12.64 15.94
N VAL A 237 -17.21 13.14 15.60
CA VAL A 237 -16.19 13.55 16.56
C VAL A 237 -15.86 15.02 16.34
N GLU A 238 -16.05 15.83 17.39
CA GLU A 238 -15.64 17.22 17.34
C GLU A 238 -14.12 17.33 17.18
N GLN A 239 -13.69 18.11 16.20
CA GLN A 239 -12.26 18.33 15.97
C GLN A 239 -11.61 19.15 17.09
N GLY A 240 -12.35 20.10 17.68
CA GLY A 240 -11.80 21.05 18.64
C GLY A 240 -10.62 21.82 18.06
N SER A 241 -9.51 21.90 18.78
CA SER A 241 -8.24 22.48 18.33
C SER A 241 -7.28 21.43 17.69
N GLY A 242 -7.66 20.16 17.68
CA GLY A 242 -6.85 19.06 17.15
C GLY A 242 -6.80 19.04 15.63
N ARG A 243 -5.89 18.24 15.08
CA ARG A 243 -5.84 18.00 13.64
C ARG A 243 -6.57 16.70 13.32
N VAL A 244 -7.40 16.70 12.28
CA VAL A 244 -8.18 15.52 11.85
C VAL A 244 -7.34 14.24 11.78
N ARG A 245 -6.12 14.34 11.26
CA ARG A 245 -5.19 13.21 11.11
C ARG A 245 -4.81 12.57 12.46
N ASP A 246 -4.55 13.39 13.48
CA ASP A 246 -4.16 12.93 14.81
C ASP A 246 -5.37 12.30 15.54
N ILE A 247 -6.56 12.89 15.35
CA ILE A 247 -7.83 12.38 15.87
C ILE A 247 -8.14 11.01 15.27
N LEU A 248 -8.00 10.84 13.95
CA LEU A 248 -8.27 9.57 13.26
C LEU A 248 -7.36 8.46 13.79
N LEU A 249 -6.05 8.71 13.98
CA LEU A 249 -5.13 7.71 14.53
C LEU A 249 -5.42 7.40 15.99
N ALA A 250 -5.74 8.42 16.81
CA ALA A 250 -6.12 8.22 18.20
C ALA A 250 -7.41 7.37 18.32
N GLN A 251 -8.42 7.69 17.51
CA GLN A 251 -9.67 6.94 17.47
C GLN A 251 -9.49 5.52 16.92
N ALA A 252 -8.63 5.32 15.91
CA ALA A 252 -8.30 4.00 15.43
C ALA A 252 -7.69 3.11 16.54
N LYS A 253 -6.82 3.68 17.36
CA LYS A 253 -6.22 3.01 18.51
C LYS A 253 -7.23 2.72 19.62
N GLU A 254 -8.05 3.70 20.00
CA GLU A 254 -9.09 3.56 21.02
C GLU A 254 -10.11 2.48 20.65
N LEU A 255 -10.56 2.49 19.40
CA LEU A 255 -11.52 1.53 18.87
C LEU A 255 -10.89 0.16 18.54
N ARG A 256 -9.57 0.03 18.64
CA ARG A 256 -8.80 -1.19 18.33
C ARG A 256 -9.14 -1.72 16.93
N VAL A 257 -9.23 -0.82 15.94
CA VAL A 257 -9.44 -1.24 14.56
C VAL A 257 -8.11 -1.70 13.94
N ASP A 258 -8.22 -2.61 12.98
CA ASP A 258 -7.08 -3.19 12.26
C ASP A 258 -7.02 -2.74 10.78
N LEU A 259 -7.95 -1.86 10.39
CA LEU A 259 -7.94 -1.21 9.09
C LEU A 259 -8.54 0.19 9.17
N LEU A 260 -7.80 1.19 8.74
CA LEU A 260 -8.29 2.55 8.50
C LEU A 260 -8.53 2.74 7.01
N VAL A 261 -9.67 3.29 6.62
CA VAL A 261 -10.04 3.60 5.24
C VAL A 261 -10.17 5.10 5.06
N ILE A 262 -9.42 5.68 4.15
CA ILE A 262 -9.42 7.12 3.86
C ILE A 262 -9.44 7.41 2.38
N GLY A 263 -10.12 8.51 1.99
CA GLY A 263 -9.91 9.14 0.69
C GLY A 263 -8.60 9.93 0.69
N ALA A 264 -7.80 9.77 -0.32
CA ALA A 264 -6.56 10.53 -0.49
C ALA A 264 -6.77 11.74 -1.41
N TYR A 265 -6.06 12.85 -1.16
CA TYR A 265 -6.09 14.07 -1.99
C TYR A 265 -7.46 14.75 -2.13
N SER A 266 -8.26 14.78 -1.07
CA SER A 266 -9.60 15.41 -1.09
C SER A 266 -9.60 16.94 -1.27
N HIS A 267 -8.47 17.61 -1.06
CA HIS A 267 -8.35 19.05 -1.28
C HIS A 267 -7.57 19.35 -2.55
N SER A 268 -8.28 19.75 -3.59
CA SER A 268 -7.75 20.23 -4.86
C SER A 268 -7.04 21.58 -4.66
N ARG A 269 -5.75 21.60 -4.39
CA ARG A 269 -4.88 22.73 -4.71
C ARG A 269 -3.92 22.31 -5.81
N MET A 270 -4.37 22.65 -7.05
CA MET A 270 -3.61 22.92 -8.26
C MET A 270 -2.17 22.37 -8.39
N ARG A 271 -2.00 21.46 -9.34
CA ARG A 271 -0.83 21.29 -10.23
C ARG A 271 0.58 21.09 -9.66
N GLN A 272 0.77 21.00 -8.38
CA GLN A 272 1.97 20.43 -7.78
C GLN A 272 1.49 19.26 -6.91
N ILE A 273 2.00 18.08 -7.20
CA ILE A 273 1.69 16.84 -6.50
C ILE A 273 2.33 16.94 -5.10
N VAL A 274 1.60 17.53 -4.16
CA VAL A 274 1.96 17.59 -2.75
C VAL A 274 0.94 16.73 -2.02
N PHE A 275 1.39 15.70 -1.31
CA PHE A 275 0.51 14.92 -0.45
C PHE A 275 -0.30 15.86 0.46
N GLY A 276 -1.61 15.66 0.53
CA GLY A 276 -2.44 16.38 1.50
C GLY A 276 -2.01 16.03 2.93
N GLY A 277 -2.06 16.98 3.84
CA GLY A 277 -1.51 16.80 5.19
C GLY A 277 -2.03 15.59 5.98
N VAL A 278 -3.21 15.05 5.65
CA VAL A 278 -3.72 13.79 6.22
C VAL A 278 -3.00 12.59 5.60
N THR A 279 -2.91 12.52 4.27
CA THR A 279 -2.27 11.40 3.56
C THR A 279 -0.80 11.27 3.95
N GLU A 280 -0.04 12.37 3.89
CA GLU A 280 1.38 12.39 4.29
C GLU A 280 1.58 11.92 5.73
N HIS A 281 0.75 12.43 6.64
CA HIS A 281 0.83 12.03 8.04
C HIS A 281 0.54 10.53 8.25
N MET A 282 -0.42 9.96 7.50
CA MET A 282 -0.69 8.52 7.56
C MET A 282 0.50 7.71 7.04
N LEU A 283 1.18 8.19 5.99
CA LEU A 283 2.35 7.52 5.44
C LEU A 283 3.53 7.47 6.44
N ASP A 284 3.62 8.44 7.35
CA ASP A 284 4.74 8.55 8.30
C ASP A 284 4.40 7.98 9.68
N HIS A 285 3.13 8.01 10.12
CA HIS A 285 2.76 7.80 11.51
C HIS A 285 1.68 6.74 11.75
N ALA A 286 1.08 6.16 10.69
CA ALA A 286 0.08 5.13 10.90
C ALA A 286 0.70 3.89 11.55
N HIS A 287 0.07 3.40 12.60
CA HIS A 287 0.46 2.19 13.33
C HIS A 287 -0.41 0.98 12.98
N LEU A 288 -1.26 1.12 11.96
CA LEU A 288 -2.16 0.10 11.45
C LEU A 288 -2.25 0.23 9.92
N PRO A 289 -2.71 -0.82 9.23
CA PRO A 289 -2.99 -0.78 7.79
C PRO A 289 -3.96 0.35 7.41
N VAL A 290 -3.63 1.09 6.33
CA VAL A 290 -4.46 2.19 5.81
C VAL A 290 -4.78 1.93 4.34
N LEU A 291 -6.07 1.74 4.02
CA LEU A 291 -6.56 1.63 2.65
C LEU A 291 -6.87 3.03 2.11
N MET A 292 -6.28 3.36 0.98
CA MET A 292 -6.39 4.66 0.34
C MET A 292 -6.85 4.56 -1.10
N THR A 293 -7.65 5.54 -1.54
CA THR A 293 -7.98 5.76 -2.96
C THR A 293 -7.94 7.24 -3.27
N ARG A 294 -7.62 7.54 -4.51
CA ARG A 294 -7.71 8.89 -5.07
C ARG A 294 -9.01 9.11 -5.85
#